data_3fea651eceafd5d5281aaef354bd34cd
#
_entry.id   3fea651eceafd5d5281aaef354bd34cd
#
_cell.length_a   1.000
_cell.length_b   1.000
_cell.length_c   1.000
_cell.angle_alpha   90.00
_cell.angle_beta   90.00
_cell.angle_gamma   90.00
#
_symmetry.space_group_name_H-M   'P 1'
#
loop_
_entity.id
_entity.type
_entity.pdbx_description
1 polymer ?
#
loop_
_entity_poly.entity_id
_entity_poly.type
_entity_poly.pdbx_seq_one_letter_code
_entity_poly.pdbx_strand_id
1 'polypeptide(L)'
;MTEQKYTLEDVGCYLDLPSEEETLNFFMTHGFTYDPIEGTPDTNANYWEEMSDLINEGLDYLNDKCCDETVYFTFDAGDLVLFPLGD
;
A
#
# COMPACT_ATOMS: atom_id res chain seq x y z
N MET A 1 -19.06 1.83 14.23
CA MET A 1 -17.97 2.73 13.91
C MET A 1 -17.84 2.88 12.41
N THR A 2 -17.82 4.10 11.95
CA THR A 2 -17.76 4.36 10.52
C THR A 2 -16.30 4.35 10.06
N GLU A 3 -16.00 3.52 9.10
CA GLU A 3 -14.67 3.53 8.50
C GLU A 3 -14.53 4.75 7.62
N GLN A 4 -13.45 5.47 7.80
CA GLN A 4 -13.13 6.60 6.93
C GLN A 4 -12.50 6.08 5.65
N LYS A 5 -13.12 6.44 4.54
CA LYS A 5 -12.56 6.11 3.24
C LYS A 5 -11.93 7.36 2.64
N TYR A 6 -10.88 7.17 1.90
CA TYR A 6 -10.26 8.27 1.15
C TYR A 6 -11.18 8.68 0.00
N THR A 7 -11.21 9.97 -0.24
CA THR A 7 -12.08 10.56 -1.27
C THR A 7 -11.26 11.49 -2.15
N LEU A 8 -11.92 12.13 -3.11
CA LEU A 8 -11.26 13.10 -4.00
C LEU A 8 -10.58 14.25 -3.24
N GLU A 9 -11.06 14.57 -2.05
CA GLU A 9 -10.46 15.62 -1.24
C GLU A 9 -9.12 15.20 -0.66
N ASP A 10 -8.86 13.92 -0.60
CA ASP A 10 -7.66 13.37 0.02
C ASP A 10 -6.53 13.11 -0.98
N VAL A 11 -6.76 13.38 -2.25
CA VAL A 11 -5.78 13.13 -3.32
C VAL A 11 -4.45 13.82 -3.00
N GLY A 12 -3.35 13.10 -3.17
CA GLY A 12 -2.02 13.63 -2.91
C GLY A 12 -1.02 12.53 -2.61
N CYS A 13 0.20 12.94 -2.27
CA CYS A 13 1.28 12.02 -1.93
C CYS A 13 1.21 11.70 -0.44
N TYR A 14 1.23 10.42 -0.12
CA TYR A 14 1.16 9.94 1.27
C TYR A 14 2.49 9.45 1.80
N LEU A 15 3.30 8.83 0.95
CA LEU A 15 4.63 8.38 1.32
C LEU A 15 5.60 8.81 0.22
N ASP A 16 6.68 9.45 0.63
CA ASP A 16 7.70 9.95 -0.30
C ASP A 16 8.84 8.95 -0.34
N LEU A 17 8.98 8.24 -1.46
CA LEU A 17 10.01 7.23 -1.68
C LEU A 17 10.17 6.28 -0.48
N PRO A 18 9.09 5.67 -0.02
CA PRO A 18 9.15 4.82 1.17
C PRO A 18 9.91 3.53 0.91
N SER A 19 10.55 3.02 1.97
CA SER A 19 11.07 1.66 1.94
C SER A 19 9.90 0.67 1.95
N GLU A 20 10.19 -0.59 1.66
CA GLU A 20 9.18 -1.65 1.72
C GLU A 20 8.57 -1.74 3.13
N GLU A 21 9.41 -1.60 4.16
CA GLU A 21 8.93 -1.65 5.54
C GLU A 21 7.99 -0.49 5.85
N GLU A 22 8.33 0.71 5.42
CA GLU A 22 7.47 1.88 5.63
C GLU A 22 6.14 1.71 4.92
N THR A 23 6.18 1.16 3.71
CA THR A 23 4.98 0.91 2.93
C THR A 23 4.08 -0.09 3.65
N LEU A 24 4.65 -1.20 4.11
CA LEU A 24 3.87 -2.21 4.84
C LEU A 24 3.31 -1.66 6.15
N ASN A 25 4.08 -0.85 6.86
CA ASN A 25 3.59 -0.21 8.08
C ASN A 25 2.40 0.69 7.79
N PHE A 26 2.45 1.44 6.71
CA PHE A 26 1.34 2.28 6.29
C PHE A 26 0.08 1.42 6.04
N PHE A 27 0.24 0.31 5.33
CA PHE A 27 -0.87 -0.60 5.07
C PHE A 27 -1.44 -1.16 6.38
N MET A 28 -0.56 -1.53 7.30
CA MET A 28 -0.98 -2.09 8.59
C MET A 28 -1.76 -1.10 9.43
N THR A 29 -1.43 0.17 9.35
CA THR A 29 -2.20 1.20 10.08
C THR A 29 -3.63 1.30 9.57
N HIS A 30 -3.89 0.76 8.38
CA HIS A 30 -5.22 0.74 7.78
C HIS A 30 -5.93 -0.61 7.97
N GLY A 31 -5.33 -1.51 8.73
CA GLY A 31 -5.95 -2.80 9.03
C GLY A 31 -5.44 -3.98 8.22
N PHE A 32 -4.52 -3.75 7.30
CA PHE A 32 -3.91 -4.83 6.53
C PHE A 32 -3.04 -5.69 7.43
N THR A 33 -3.12 -7.01 7.27
CA THR A 33 -2.28 -7.95 8.01
C THR A 33 -1.62 -8.91 7.04
N TYR A 34 -0.45 -9.39 7.41
CA TYR A 34 0.30 -10.34 6.58
C TYR A 34 1.22 -11.17 7.46
N ASP A 35 1.64 -12.32 6.93
CA ASP A 35 2.63 -13.16 7.59
C ASP A 35 4.03 -12.64 7.25
N PRO A 36 4.93 -12.54 8.25
CA PRO A 36 6.30 -12.08 7.98
C PRO A 36 7.01 -13.00 6.98
N ILE A 37 7.84 -12.40 6.15
CA ILE A 37 8.68 -13.15 5.23
C ILE A 37 9.77 -13.85 6.04
N GLU A 38 9.95 -15.14 5.83
CA GLU A 38 10.99 -15.89 6.52
C GLU A 38 12.37 -15.57 5.97
N GLY A 39 13.33 -15.38 6.88
CA GLY A 39 14.71 -15.16 6.51
C GLY A 39 15.01 -13.72 6.14
N THR A 40 16.08 -13.55 5.40
CA THR A 40 16.57 -12.23 4.96
C THR A 40 16.82 -12.30 3.45
N PRO A 41 17.11 -11.16 2.81
CA PRO A 41 17.48 -11.20 1.40
C PRO A 41 18.67 -12.11 1.10
N ASP A 42 19.55 -12.31 2.08
CA ASP A 42 20.72 -13.17 1.90
C ASP A 42 20.40 -14.67 2.07
N THR A 43 19.42 -14.99 2.91
CA THR A 43 19.08 -16.37 3.25
C THR A 43 17.85 -16.89 2.51
N ASN A 44 17.03 -16.01 1.95
CA ASN A 44 15.82 -16.38 1.23
C ASN A 44 15.90 -15.85 -0.19
N ALA A 45 16.12 -16.73 -1.15
CA ALA A 45 16.29 -16.35 -2.55
C ALA A 45 15.07 -15.64 -3.14
N ASN A 46 13.90 -15.88 -2.56
CA ASN A 46 12.64 -15.28 -3.03
C ASN A 46 12.18 -14.10 -2.18
N TYR A 47 13.04 -13.59 -1.31
CA TYR A 47 12.65 -12.54 -0.35
C TYR A 47 12.01 -11.34 -1.04
N TRP A 48 12.66 -10.81 -2.06
CA TRP A 48 12.16 -9.60 -2.73
C TRP A 48 10.90 -9.89 -3.56
N GLU A 49 10.78 -11.10 -4.06
CA GLU A 49 9.59 -11.52 -4.78
C GLU A 49 8.39 -11.59 -3.83
N GLU A 50 8.60 -12.19 -2.66
CA GLU A 50 7.57 -12.27 -1.63
C GLU A 50 7.21 -10.87 -1.11
N MET A 51 8.21 -10.01 -0.96
CA MET A 51 7.98 -8.62 -0.53
C MET A 51 7.11 -7.88 -1.55
N SER A 52 7.40 -8.03 -2.84
CA SER A 52 6.59 -7.41 -3.89
C SER A 52 5.15 -7.87 -3.83
N ASP A 53 4.94 -9.18 -3.61
CA ASP A 53 3.58 -9.73 -3.51
C ASP A 53 2.84 -9.13 -2.32
N LEU A 54 3.50 -8.98 -1.18
CA LEU A 54 2.89 -8.38 0.01
C LEU A 54 2.50 -6.93 -0.25
N ILE A 55 3.36 -6.17 -0.91
CA ILE A 55 3.07 -4.78 -1.22
C ILE A 55 1.89 -4.67 -2.17
N ASN A 56 1.84 -5.54 -3.18
CA ASN A 56 0.70 -5.56 -4.10
C ASN A 56 -0.60 -5.93 -3.39
N GLU A 57 -0.56 -6.91 -2.49
CA GLU A 57 -1.73 -7.30 -1.71
C GLU A 57 -2.20 -6.15 -0.81
N GLY A 58 -1.27 -5.46 -0.16
CA GLY A 58 -1.60 -4.33 0.69
C GLY A 58 -2.20 -3.18 -0.10
N LEU A 59 -1.66 -2.93 -1.28
CA LEU A 59 -2.18 -1.90 -2.16
C LEU A 59 -3.62 -2.22 -2.60
N ASP A 60 -3.87 -3.48 -2.97
CA ASP A 60 -5.21 -3.94 -3.30
C ASP A 60 -6.16 -3.78 -2.12
N TYR A 61 -5.68 -4.12 -0.92
CA TYR A 61 -6.47 -3.95 0.30
C TYR A 61 -6.89 -2.50 0.49
N LEU A 62 -5.95 -1.57 0.36
CA LEU A 62 -6.27 -0.15 0.49
C LEU A 62 -7.30 0.29 -0.53
N ASN A 63 -7.12 -0.15 -1.78
CA ASN A 63 -8.03 0.26 -2.86
C ASN A 63 -9.42 -0.33 -2.70
N ASP A 64 -9.50 -1.53 -2.10
CA ASP A 64 -10.79 -2.20 -1.88
C ASP A 64 -11.48 -1.70 -0.60
N LYS A 65 -10.72 -1.49 0.48
CA LYS A 65 -11.30 -1.25 1.80
C LYS A 65 -11.23 0.21 2.26
N CYS A 66 -10.24 0.96 1.78
CA CYS A 66 -9.97 2.30 2.30
C CYS A 66 -10.22 3.42 1.31
N CYS A 67 -10.50 3.10 0.06
CA CYS A 67 -10.80 4.10 -0.97
C CYS A 67 -12.25 4.01 -1.40
N ASP A 68 -12.85 5.17 -1.68
CA ASP A 68 -14.18 5.15 -2.28
C ASP A 68 -14.04 4.90 -3.79
N GLU A 69 -15.15 5.01 -4.53
CA GLU A 69 -15.20 4.72 -5.96
C GLU A 69 -14.47 5.76 -6.82
N THR A 70 -14.05 6.86 -6.23
CA THR A 70 -13.51 8.00 -6.97
C THR A 70 -12.01 8.11 -6.94
N VAL A 71 -11.33 7.32 -6.12
CA VAL A 71 -9.88 7.40 -5.95
C VAL A 71 -9.24 6.03 -5.84
N TYR A 72 -7.93 5.99 -6.02
CA TYR A 72 -7.16 4.76 -5.84
C TYR A 72 -5.72 5.11 -5.46
N PHE A 73 -5.10 4.22 -4.68
CA PHE A 73 -3.68 4.33 -4.38
C PHE A 73 -2.86 3.63 -5.46
N THR A 74 -1.73 4.23 -5.79
CA THR A 74 -0.76 3.63 -6.70
C THR A 74 0.62 4.19 -6.38
N PHE A 75 1.65 3.58 -6.98
CA PHE A 75 3.00 4.11 -6.87
C PHE A 75 3.30 4.94 -8.11
N ASP A 76 3.77 6.16 -7.89
CA ASP A 76 4.15 7.07 -8.96
C ASP A 76 5.56 7.57 -8.67
N ALA A 77 6.50 7.25 -9.54
CA ALA A 77 7.92 7.59 -9.36
C ALA A 77 8.45 7.15 -7.98
N GLY A 78 7.96 6.01 -7.49
CA GLY A 78 8.38 5.45 -6.21
C GLY A 78 7.59 5.95 -5.01
N ASP A 79 6.80 6.99 -5.15
CA ASP A 79 5.98 7.53 -4.08
C ASP A 79 4.63 6.83 -4.02
N LEU A 80 4.10 6.67 -2.81
CA LEU A 80 2.73 6.18 -2.66
C LEU A 80 1.77 7.36 -2.73
N VAL A 81 0.94 7.38 -3.73
CA VAL A 81 0.10 8.53 -4.07
C VAL A 81 -1.34 8.08 -4.23
N LEU A 82 -2.27 8.93 -3.80
CA LEU A 82 -3.69 8.72 -4.02
C LEU A 82 -4.11 9.56 -5.24
N PHE A 83 -4.56 8.89 -6.29
CA PHE A 83 -4.99 9.53 -7.52
C PHE A 83 -6.50 9.45 -7.70
N PRO A 84 -7.08 10.43 -8.39
CA PRO A 84 -8.50 10.35 -8.75
C PRO A 84 -8.70 9.30 -9.85
N LEU A 85 -9.76 8.52 -9.73
CA LEU A 85 -10.18 7.58 -10.77
C LEU A 85 -10.93 8.33 -11.85
N GLY A 86 -10.58 8.05 -13.08
CA GLY A 86 -11.23 8.68 -14.19
C GLY A 86 -10.78 10.10 -14.41
N ASP A 87 -11.60 10.84 -15.03
CA ASP A 87 -11.28 12.21 -15.45
C ASP A 87 -11.53 13.21 -14.38
#